data_e60ecbd73bd630f550bcf5799febc41d
#
_entry.id   e60ecbd73bd630f550bcf5799febc41d
#
_cell.length_a   1.000
_cell.length_b   1.000
_cell.length_c   1.000
_cell.angle_alpha   90.00
_cell.angle_beta   90.00
_cell.angle_gamma   90.00
#
_symmetry.space_group_name_H-M   'P 1'
#
loop_
_entity.id
_entity.type
_entity.pdbx_description
1 polymer ?
#
loop_
_entity_poly.entity_id
_entity_poly.type
_entity_poly.pdbx_seq_one_letter_code
_entity_poly.pdbx_strand_id
1 'polypeptide(L)'
;MCTLFVEKGTFTKTTNATAGINQIVTLANATLTPKVLWLWSCATTTANAYAENFVQSYGFSDGTTDYCTMIQSQDNQGTMIVQTGCYATGVIAFATIGTTTTRALADVFSFSAGRFELNWAISDTTPDIIHYMVMGGTDITNVKV
;
A
#
# COMPACT_ATOMS: atom_id res chain seq x y z
N MET A 1 -1.93 -23.52 -22.03
CA MET A 1 -2.53 -23.70 -20.69
C MET A 1 -2.66 -22.34 -20.07
N CYS A 2 -3.87 -21.93 -19.79
CA CYS A 2 -4.18 -20.66 -19.12
C CYS A 2 -3.67 -20.69 -17.68
N THR A 3 -2.92 -19.71 -17.24
CA THR A 3 -2.47 -19.63 -15.86
C THR A 3 -2.73 -18.24 -15.29
N LEU A 4 -3.77 -18.18 -14.46
CA LEU A 4 -4.02 -17.05 -13.56
C LEU A 4 -3.54 -17.44 -12.16
N PHE A 5 -2.67 -16.65 -11.58
CA PHE A 5 -2.27 -16.78 -10.19
C PHE A 5 -2.77 -15.57 -9.40
N VAL A 6 -3.28 -15.85 -8.22
CA VAL A 6 -3.67 -14.86 -7.23
C VAL A 6 -3.00 -15.20 -5.92
N GLU A 7 -2.33 -14.27 -5.32
CA GLU A 7 -1.75 -14.40 -3.99
C GLU A 7 -2.14 -13.20 -3.13
N LYS A 8 -2.37 -13.44 -1.85
CA LYS A 8 -2.66 -12.42 -0.85
C LYS A 8 -1.79 -12.61 0.38
N GLY A 9 -1.52 -11.55 1.08
CA GLY A 9 -0.76 -11.60 2.31
C GLY A 9 -0.73 -10.25 3.03
N THR A 10 0.19 -10.16 3.96
CA THR A 10 0.45 -8.95 4.73
C THR A 10 1.93 -8.72 4.85
N PHE A 11 2.31 -7.47 4.98
CA PHE A 11 3.67 -7.08 5.35
C PHE A 11 3.62 -5.86 6.26
N THR A 12 4.71 -5.61 6.96
CA THR A 12 4.87 -4.42 7.79
C THR A 12 5.68 -3.39 7.01
N LYS A 13 5.19 -2.15 6.98
CA LYS A 13 5.93 -1.02 6.41
C LYS A 13 7.30 -0.91 7.06
N THR A 14 8.33 -0.59 6.28
CA THR A 14 9.66 -0.31 6.82
C THR A 14 9.60 0.85 7.82
N THR A 15 10.38 0.75 8.89
CA THR A 15 10.56 1.81 9.90
C THR A 15 11.68 2.80 9.53
N ASN A 16 12.26 2.66 8.35
CA ASN A 16 13.26 3.60 7.85
C ASN A 16 12.55 4.87 7.38
N ALA A 17 12.84 6.00 8.05
CA ALA A 17 12.23 7.30 7.73
C ALA A 17 12.92 8.03 6.55
N THR A 18 13.90 7.41 5.91
CA THR A 18 14.58 8.01 4.74
C THR A 18 13.65 7.98 3.53
N ALA A 19 13.39 9.12 2.92
CA ALA A 19 12.65 9.22 1.68
C ALA A 19 13.40 8.52 0.52
N GLY A 20 12.65 7.88 -0.38
CA GLY A 20 13.21 7.12 -1.51
C GLY A 20 13.77 5.75 -1.12
N ILE A 21 13.41 5.22 0.07
CA ILE A 21 13.84 3.87 0.47
C ILE A 21 12.99 2.79 -0.19
N ASN A 22 13.64 1.80 -0.75
CA ASN A 22 12.97 0.64 -1.34
C ASN A 22 12.68 -0.43 -0.30
N GLN A 23 11.50 -1.05 -0.41
CA GLN A 23 11.08 -2.19 0.40
C GLN A 23 10.66 -3.35 -0.49
N ILE A 24 11.33 -4.49 -0.34
CA ILE A 24 10.99 -5.74 -1.04
C ILE A 24 9.94 -6.50 -0.23
N VAL A 25 8.88 -6.92 -0.90
CA VAL A 25 7.86 -7.84 -0.37
C VAL A 25 7.96 -9.15 -1.15
N THR A 26 8.42 -10.20 -0.48
CA THR A 26 8.57 -11.54 -1.06
C THR A 26 7.24 -12.27 -1.04
N LEU A 27 6.87 -12.88 -2.17
CA LEU A 27 5.68 -13.71 -2.33
C LEU A 27 5.96 -15.16 -1.95
N ALA A 28 4.93 -15.88 -1.51
CA ALA A 28 5.03 -17.31 -1.25
C ALA A 28 5.28 -18.10 -2.57
N ASN A 29 4.66 -17.65 -3.66
CA ASN A 29 4.91 -18.19 -4.99
C ASN A 29 6.13 -17.50 -5.64
N ALA A 30 7.30 -18.11 -5.50
CA ALA A 30 8.56 -17.57 -6.03
C ALA A 30 8.61 -17.42 -7.57
N THR A 31 7.70 -18.04 -8.32
CA THR A 31 7.65 -17.97 -9.78
C THR A 31 6.61 -16.97 -10.30
N LEU A 32 5.74 -16.47 -9.42
CA LEU A 32 4.72 -15.49 -9.77
C LEU A 32 5.38 -14.14 -10.04
N THR A 33 5.27 -13.63 -11.25
CA THR A 33 5.56 -12.24 -11.55
C THR A 33 4.24 -11.46 -11.50
N PRO A 34 4.08 -10.51 -10.55
CA PRO A 34 2.89 -9.68 -10.48
C PRO A 34 2.68 -8.91 -11.78
N LYS A 35 1.42 -8.66 -12.10
CA LYS A 35 0.96 -7.75 -13.16
C LYS A 35 -0.07 -6.76 -12.63
N VAL A 36 -0.67 -7.08 -11.49
CA VAL A 36 -1.57 -6.21 -10.74
C VAL A 36 -1.22 -6.33 -9.28
N LEU A 37 -1.16 -5.21 -8.60
CA LEU A 37 -1.05 -5.11 -7.16
C LEU A 37 -2.21 -4.30 -6.62
N TRP A 38 -2.86 -4.82 -5.60
CA TRP A 38 -3.80 -4.12 -4.76
C TRP A 38 -3.27 -4.07 -3.34
N LEU A 39 -3.21 -2.87 -2.77
CA LEU A 39 -2.83 -2.64 -1.37
C LEU A 39 -3.98 -2.03 -0.59
N TRP A 40 -4.10 -2.40 0.68
CA TRP A 40 -4.98 -1.73 1.63
C TRP A 40 -4.42 -1.81 3.04
N SER A 41 -4.74 -0.80 3.84
CA SER A 41 -4.33 -0.73 5.24
C SER A 41 -5.31 0.12 6.04
N CYS A 42 -5.46 -0.20 7.31
CA CYS A 42 -6.15 0.64 8.30
C CYS A 42 -5.15 1.41 9.19
N ALA A 43 -3.90 1.52 8.76
CA ALA A 43 -2.82 2.20 9.48
C ALA A 43 -2.67 1.74 10.94
N THR A 44 -2.83 0.45 11.19
CA THR A 44 -2.59 -0.17 12.50
C THR A 44 -1.21 -0.81 12.54
N THR A 45 -0.55 -0.74 13.68
CA THR A 45 0.77 -1.35 13.91
C THR A 45 0.68 -2.74 14.53
N THR A 46 -0.51 -3.14 14.97
CA THR A 46 -0.77 -4.43 15.61
C THR A 46 -1.94 -5.11 14.92
N ALA A 47 -1.75 -6.36 14.51
CA ALA A 47 -2.80 -7.17 13.90
C ALA A 47 -3.96 -7.41 14.88
N ASN A 48 -5.19 -7.39 14.37
CA ASN A 48 -6.43 -7.60 15.14
C ASN A 48 -6.64 -6.59 16.29
N ALA A 49 -6.04 -5.41 16.20
CA ALA A 49 -6.22 -4.33 17.17
C ALA A 49 -7.21 -3.27 16.65
N TYR A 50 -7.88 -2.60 17.58
CA TYR A 50 -8.66 -1.40 17.30
C TYR A 50 -7.79 -0.17 17.54
N ALA A 51 -8.00 0.87 16.74
CA ALA A 51 -7.40 2.18 16.94
C ALA A 51 -8.48 3.22 17.21
N GLU A 52 -8.21 4.17 18.11
CA GLU A 52 -9.14 5.28 18.41
C GLU A 52 -9.33 6.23 17.22
N ASN A 53 -8.35 6.32 16.37
CA ASN A 53 -8.40 7.14 15.16
C ASN A 53 -8.43 6.25 13.92
N PHE A 54 -9.12 6.73 12.89
CA PHE A 54 -9.27 5.98 11.66
C PHE A 54 -8.40 6.57 10.55
N VAL A 55 -7.50 5.76 10.02
CA VAL A 55 -6.81 6.04 8.75
C VAL A 55 -6.92 4.80 7.88
N GLN A 56 -7.46 4.96 6.69
CA GLN A 56 -7.61 3.87 5.74
C GLN A 56 -7.06 4.29 4.39
N SER A 57 -6.32 3.40 3.76
CA SER A 57 -5.77 3.60 2.42
C SER A 57 -6.04 2.39 1.55
N TYR A 58 -6.35 2.64 0.28
CA TYR A 58 -6.51 1.65 -0.77
C TYR A 58 -5.76 2.12 -2.01
N GLY A 59 -5.09 1.21 -2.67
CA GLY A 59 -4.44 1.55 -3.92
C GLY A 59 -4.24 0.37 -4.85
N PHE A 60 -3.98 0.70 -6.10
CA PHE A 60 -3.83 -0.24 -7.22
C PHE A 60 -2.62 0.16 -8.05
N SER A 61 -1.96 -0.84 -8.61
CA SER A 61 -0.88 -0.66 -9.58
C SER A 61 -0.90 -1.73 -10.65
N ASP A 62 -0.56 -1.35 -11.87
CA ASP A 62 -0.22 -2.27 -12.96
C ASP A 62 1.31 -2.42 -13.16
N GLY A 63 2.09 -1.87 -12.22
CA GLY A 63 3.54 -1.81 -12.27
C GLY A 63 4.11 -0.63 -13.06
N THR A 64 3.23 0.21 -13.63
CA THR A 64 3.61 1.41 -14.39
C THR A 64 2.84 2.64 -13.89
N THR A 65 1.58 2.44 -13.56
CA THR A 65 0.68 3.48 -13.08
C THR A 65 0.16 3.11 -11.71
N ASP A 66 0.21 4.04 -10.79
CA ASP A 66 -0.18 3.87 -9.41
C ASP A 66 -1.32 4.85 -9.07
N TYR A 67 -2.32 4.35 -8.35
CA TYR A 67 -3.37 5.17 -7.77
C TYR A 67 -3.68 4.72 -6.35
N CYS A 68 -3.84 5.66 -5.44
CA CYS A 68 -4.42 5.35 -4.15
C CYS A 68 -5.35 6.45 -3.64
N THR A 69 -6.24 6.04 -2.76
CA THR A 69 -7.07 6.94 -1.95
C THR A 69 -6.79 6.72 -0.49
N MET A 70 -6.93 7.76 0.30
CA MET A 70 -6.79 7.72 1.75
C MET A 70 -7.94 8.48 2.39
N ILE A 71 -8.45 7.93 3.48
CA ILE A 71 -9.46 8.56 4.34
C ILE A 71 -8.93 8.54 5.76
N GLN A 72 -9.07 9.63 6.47
CA GLN A 72 -8.80 9.68 7.90
C GLN A 72 -9.92 10.39 8.66
N SER A 73 -10.11 9.97 9.90
CA SER A 73 -10.88 10.74 10.88
C SER A 73 -10.14 10.76 12.20
N GLN A 74 -10.32 11.83 12.95
CA GLN A 74 -9.78 11.97 14.30
C GLN A 74 -10.91 12.04 15.30
N ASP A 75 -10.86 11.16 16.29
CA ASP A 75 -11.80 11.12 17.39
C ASP A 75 -11.37 12.04 18.54
N ASN A 76 -12.29 12.29 19.45
CA ASN A 76 -12.05 13.06 20.68
C ASN A 76 -11.53 14.49 20.49
N GLN A 77 -12.00 15.13 19.41
CA GLN A 77 -11.78 16.56 19.14
C GLN A 77 -13.08 17.34 19.27
N GLY A 78 -12.99 18.59 19.68
CA GLY A 78 -14.17 19.47 19.77
C GLY A 78 -14.88 19.70 18.41
N THR A 79 -14.20 19.39 17.32
CA THR A 79 -14.73 19.37 15.95
C THR A 79 -14.26 18.10 15.27
N MET A 80 -15.19 17.36 14.67
CA MET A 80 -14.85 16.18 13.90
C MET A 80 -14.01 16.57 12.68
N ILE A 81 -12.83 15.93 12.53
CA ILE A 81 -11.96 16.10 11.38
C ILE A 81 -12.04 14.85 10.53
N VAL A 82 -12.61 14.97 9.33
CA VAL A 82 -12.61 13.94 8.30
C VAL A 82 -11.89 14.50 7.08
N GLN A 83 -10.90 13.79 6.59
CA GLN A 83 -10.12 14.21 5.43
C GLN A 83 -9.97 13.05 4.46
N THR A 84 -9.96 13.38 3.17
CA THR A 84 -9.71 12.43 2.08
C THR A 84 -8.57 12.92 1.22
N GLY A 85 -7.76 12.01 0.73
CA GLY A 85 -6.69 12.28 -0.23
C GLY A 85 -6.75 11.29 -1.39
N CYS A 86 -6.41 11.77 -2.59
CA CYS A 86 -6.22 10.93 -3.78
C CYS A 86 -4.84 11.22 -4.36
N TYR A 87 -4.10 10.16 -4.68
CA TYR A 87 -2.75 10.25 -5.22
C TYR A 87 -2.69 9.48 -6.53
N ALA A 88 -2.22 10.14 -7.58
CA ALA A 88 -2.03 9.57 -8.92
C ALA A 88 -0.61 9.04 -9.14
N THR A 89 0.23 9.06 -8.11
CA THR A 89 1.64 8.64 -8.17
C THR A 89 2.02 7.73 -7.01
N GLY A 90 1.05 7.17 -6.31
CA GLY A 90 1.30 6.27 -5.20
C GLY A 90 0.28 5.16 -5.12
N VAL A 91 0.72 4.00 -4.68
CA VAL A 91 -0.10 2.81 -4.49
C VAL A 91 -0.61 2.65 -3.06
N ILE A 92 -0.06 3.40 -2.11
CA ILE A 92 -0.55 3.49 -0.74
C ILE A 92 -0.06 4.80 -0.09
N ALA A 93 -0.92 5.42 0.71
CA ALA A 93 -0.61 6.66 1.41
C ALA A 93 -1.17 6.66 2.84
N PHE A 94 -0.45 7.29 3.77
CA PHE A 94 -0.89 7.50 5.14
C PHE A 94 -0.72 8.96 5.53
N ALA A 95 -1.72 9.52 6.20
CA ALA A 95 -1.64 10.85 6.77
C ALA A 95 -1.18 10.82 8.23
N THR A 96 -0.66 11.94 8.68
CA THR A 96 -0.57 12.25 10.10
C THR A 96 -1.97 12.61 10.59
N ILE A 97 -2.48 11.86 11.56
CA ILE A 97 -3.84 12.01 12.09
C ILE A 97 -4.11 13.46 12.50
N GLY A 98 -5.26 13.98 12.11
CA GLY A 98 -5.69 15.34 12.39
C GLY A 98 -5.01 16.44 11.57
N THR A 99 -4.22 16.08 10.57
CA THR A 99 -3.55 17.03 9.69
C THR A 99 -3.73 16.67 8.21
N THR A 100 -3.40 17.60 7.31
CA THR A 100 -3.34 17.33 5.85
C THR A 100 -1.97 16.78 5.42
N THR A 101 -1.07 16.53 6.36
CA THR A 101 0.30 16.10 6.06
C THR A 101 0.35 14.61 5.78
N THR A 102 0.86 14.23 4.62
CA THR A 102 1.18 12.83 4.28
C THR A 102 2.44 12.43 5.05
N ARG A 103 2.34 11.39 5.91
CA ARG A 103 3.48 10.85 6.66
C ARG A 103 4.19 9.71 5.95
N ALA A 104 3.49 9.01 5.07
CA ALA A 104 4.07 7.98 4.21
C ALA A 104 3.32 7.87 2.89
N LEU A 105 4.07 7.67 1.79
CA LEU A 105 3.56 7.49 0.44
C LEU A 105 4.52 6.55 -0.30
N ALA A 106 4.01 5.49 -0.87
CA ALA A 106 4.80 4.58 -1.71
C ALA A 106 4.20 4.43 -3.10
N ASP A 107 5.07 4.31 -4.07
CA ASP A 107 4.84 3.86 -5.44
C ASP A 107 5.40 2.46 -5.65
N VAL A 108 4.97 1.78 -6.72
CA VAL A 108 5.57 0.52 -7.13
C VAL A 108 6.87 0.80 -7.88
N PHE A 109 7.98 0.32 -7.32
CA PHE A 109 9.28 0.43 -7.97
C PHE A 109 9.47 -0.64 -9.04
N SER A 110 9.09 -1.89 -8.74
CA SER A 110 9.22 -2.99 -9.71
C SER A 110 8.36 -4.21 -9.38
N PHE A 111 7.99 -4.96 -10.41
CA PHE A 111 7.48 -6.32 -10.34
C PHE A 111 8.54 -7.30 -10.85
N SER A 112 8.82 -8.35 -10.09
CA SER A 112 9.76 -9.41 -10.44
C SER A 112 9.22 -10.77 -10.01
N ALA A 113 9.80 -11.85 -10.51
CA ALA A 113 9.40 -13.20 -10.08
C ALA A 113 9.54 -13.34 -8.56
N GLY A 114 8.46 -13.76 -7.93
CA GLY A 114 8.38 -13.99 -6.49
C GLY A 114 8.39 -12.74 -5.62
N ARG A 115 8.20 -11.53 -6.17
CA ARG A 115 8.21 -10.32 -5.35
C ARG A 115 7.61 -9.11 -6.07
N PHE A 116 7.23 -8.12 -5.27
CA PHE A 116 7.09 -6.73 -5.69
C PHE A 116 7.96 -5.84 -4.80
N GLU A 117 8.32 -4.69 -5.30
CA GLU A 117 9.16 -3.73 -4.59
C GLU A 117 8.47 -2.38 -4.60
N LEU A 118 8.41 -1.75 -3.43
CA LEU A 118 7.84 -0.43 -3.21
C LEU A 118 8.98 0.57 -2.99
N ASN A 119 8.84 1.76 -3.54
CA ASN A 119 9.66 2.92 -3.22
C ASN A 119 8.87 3.86 -2.30
N TRP A 120 9.34 4.08 -1.10
CA TRP A 120 8.73 5.01 -0.14
C TRP A 120 9.21 6.44 -0.41
N ALA A 121 8.52 7.14 -1.31
CA ALA A 121 8.81 8.53 -1.64
C ALA A 121 8.71 9.47 -0.43
N ILE A 122 7.79 9.14 0.49
CA ILE A 122 7.69 9.74 1.84
C ILE A 122 7.63 8.56 2.82
N SER A 123 8.42 8.62 3.90
CA SER A 123 8.48 7.55 4.89
C SER A 123 8.62 8.10 6.30
N ASP A 124 8.09 7.36 7.25
CA ASP A 124 8.23 7.58 8.69
C ASP A 124 8.59 6.28 9.41
N THR A 125 8.76 6.34 10.72
CA THR A 125 9.15 5.19 11.55
C THR A 125 7.96 4.30 11.97
N THR A 126 6.74 4.58 11.54
CA THR A 126 5.56 3.81 11.96
C THR A 126 5.47 2.49 11.20
N PRO A 127 5.46 1.32 11.87
CA PRO A 127 5.42 0.01 11.23
C PRO A 127 3.98 -0.42 10.88
N ASP A 128 3.31 0.32 10.01
CA ASP A 128 1.93 0.01 9.61
C ASP A 128 1.83 -1.37 8.96
N ILE A 129 0.76 -2.10 9.29
CA ILE A 129 0.43 -3.36 8.65
C ILE A 129 -0.32 -3.08 7.36
N ILE A 130 0.20 -3.61 6.26
CA ILE A 130 -0.36 -3.46 4.92
C ILE A 130 -0.76 -4.84 4.40
N HIS A 131 -1.98 -4.94 3.91
CA HIS A 131 -2.47 -6.11 3.22
C HIS A 131 -2.23 -5.96 1.73
N TYR A 132 -1.96 -7.07 1.06
CA TYR A 132 -1.82 -7.09 -0.39
C TYR A 132 -2.60 -8.22 -1.05
N MET A 133 -2.96 -7.98 -2.30
CA MET A 133 -3.34 -8.99 -3.26
C MET A 133 -2.59 -8.72 -4.56
N VAL A 134 -1.92 -9.74 -5.08
CA VAL A 134 -1.29 -9.70 -6.38
C VAL A 134 -1.93 -10.68 -7.33
N MET A 135 -2.02 -10.29 -8.58
CA MET A 135 -2.42 -11.16 -9.67
C MET A 135 -1.33 -11.17 -10.74
N GLY A 136 -1.10 -12.32 -11.34
CA GLY A 136 -0.14 -12.51 -12.42
C GLY A 136 -0.44 -13.77 -13.23
N GLY A 137 0.41 -14.06 -14.20
CA GLY A 137 0.25 -15.21 -15.09
C GLY A 137 0.09 -14.81 -16.56
N THR A 138 0.08 -15.79 -17.43
CA THR A 138 0.07 -15.57 -18.90
C THR A 138 -1.24 -15.02 -19.44
N ASP A 139 -2.34 -15.20 -18.69
CA ASP A 139 -3.68 -14.80 -19.12
C ASP A 139 -4.00 -13.34 -18.82
N ILE A 140 -3.21 -12.71 -17.97
CA ILE A 140 -3.37 -11.29 -17.70
C ILE A 140 -2.57 -10.53 -18.77
N THR A 141 -3.34 -10.03 -19.74
CA THR A 141 -2.82 -9.21 -20.84
C THR A 141 -3.39 -7.85 -20.82
N ASN A 142 -3.10 -6.78 -20.96
CA ASN A 142 -3.78 -5.47 -21.02
C ASN A 142 -4.37 -5.01 -19.66
N VAL A 143 -3.59 -5.12 -18.61
CA VAL A 143 -3.93 -4.47 -17.34
C VAL A 143 -3.80 -2.96 -17.53
N LYS A 144 -4.80 -2.24 -17.05
CA LYS A 144 -4.77 -0.76 -16.95
C LYS A 144 -5.39 -0.38 -15.62
N VAL A 145 -4.74 0.50 -14.94
CA VAL A 145 -5.19 1.11 -13.68
C VAL A 145 -5.56 2.56 -13.90
#